data_053d97f13a18d5e145927c0a142351a7
#
_entry.id   053d97f13a18d5e145927c0a142351a7
#
_cell.length_a   1.000
_cell.length_b   1.000
_cell.length_c   1.000
_cell.angle_alpha   90.00
_cell.angle_beta   90.00
_cell.angle_gamma   90.00
#
_symmetry.space_group_name_H-M   'P 1'
#
loop_
_entity.id
_entity.type
_entity.pdbx_description
1 polymer ?
#
loop_
_entity_poly.entity_id
_entity_poly.type
_entity_poly.pdbx_seq_one_letter_code
_entity_poly.pdbx_strand_id
1 'polypeptide(L)'
;MQNVFHGLGIALITPFKEDFSIDYEALENLVNYHLDNGADFFCILATTGESPCLSCEEKDQLTAVIKRIVNGRVPILKYCGGNNTAAIVEEIKTTDWSGIDGILSICPYYNKPSQEGLYQHFKAIAKASPLPIVLYNVPGRVGVNMTAETTVRIASEFTNVVAIKEASGNLEQVDEIIKNKPKHFEVISGDDALTFPMIASGAVGVISVIGNALPKEFSRMIRLEFKGEYEPARKIHHQFTELYKLLFVDGNPAGCKALLNDMGMIENVLRLPLVPTRIETKQKMNEILKGMRI
;
A
#
# COMPACT_ATOMS: atom_id res chain seq x y z
N MET A 1 11.65 10.89 14.19
CA MET A 1 11.27 9.45 14.13
C MET A 1 11.98 8.83 12.95
N GLN A 2 12.24 7.52 12.95
CA GLN A 2 12.88 6.83 11.83
C GLN A 2 11.83 6.04 11.07
N ASN A 3 11.97 5.93 9.73
CA ASN A 3 11.15 5.05 8.94
C ASN A 3 11.51 3.57 9.21
N VAL A 4 10.52 2.75 9.48
CA VAL A 4 10.67 1.29 9.68
C VAL A 4 10.04 0.48 8.53
N PHE A 5 9.47 1.17 7.53
CA PHE A 5 8.75 0.55 6.42
C PHE A 5 9.66 0.39 5.21
N HIS A 6 10.48 -0.66 5.22
CA HIS A 6 11.43 -1.01 4.17
C HIS A 6 11.06 -2.38 3.56
N GLY A 7 11.45 -2.62 2.32
CA GLY A 7 11.23 -3.90 1.66
C GLY A 7 9.81 -4.08 1.12
N LEU A 8 9.24 -5.27 1.28
CA LEU A 8 7.91 -5.63 0.81
C LEU A 8 6.84 -5.33 1.86
N GLY A 9 6.10 -4.26 1.68
CA GLY A 9 4.85 -4.01 2.39
C GLY A 9 3.66 -4.59 1.64
N ILE A 10 2.77 -5.27 2.34
CA ILE A 10 1.54 -5.81 1.76
C ILE A 10 0.41 -4.80 1.92
N ALA A 11 -0.14 -4.30 0.80
CA ALA A 11 -1.42 -3.58 0.81
C ALA A 11 -2.54 -4.60 1.05
N LEU A 12 -2.75 -4.97 2.32
CA LEU A 12 -3.55 -6.13 2.71
C LEU A 12 -5.00 -6.01 2.24
N ILE A 13 -5.50 -7.04 1.55
CA ILE A 13 -6.91 -7.16 1.18
C ILE A 13 -7.76 -7.49 2.42
N THR A 14 -9.06 -7.17 2.36
CA THR A 14 -10.06 -7.65 3.31
C THR A 14 -10.85 -8.78 2.67
N PRO A 15 -10.70 -10.04 3.09
CA PRO A 15 -11.49 -11.15 2.55
C PRO A 15 -12.92 -11.07 3.05
N PHE A 16 -13.88 -11.34 2.16
CA PHE A 16 -15.30 -11.42 2.48
C PHE A 16 -15.85 -12.79 2.13
N LYS A 17 -16.83 -13.24 2.89
CA LYS A 17 -17.69 -14.41 2.60
C LYS A 17 -18.77 -14.04 1.57
N GLU A 18 -19.48 -15.03 1.04
CA GLU A 18 -20.58 -14.83 0.07
C GLU A 18 -21.72 -13.93 0.64
N ASP A 19 -21.92 -13.90 1.95
CA ASP A 19 -22.87 -13.02 2.62
C ASP A 19 -22.35 -11.60 2.87
N PHE A 20 -21.17 -11.27 2.34
CA PHE A 20 -20.44 -10.01 2.51
C PHE A 20 -19.91 -9.75 3.91
N SER A 21 -20.01 -10.68 4.85
CA SER A 21 -19.32 -10.59 6.13
C SER A 21 -17.81 -10.76 5.95
N ILE A 22 -17.01 -10.23 6.90
CA ILE A 22 -15.55 -10.39 6.86
C ILE A 22 -15.21 -11.85 7.18
N ASP A 23 -14.35 -12.44 6.35
CA ASP A 23 -13.80 -13.78 6.58
C ASP A 23 -12.51 -13.68 7.42
N TYR A 24 -12.65 -13.75 8.73
CA TYR A 24 -11.52 -13.65 9.65
C TYR A 24 -10.59 -14.87 9.60
N GLU A 25 -11.10 -16.06 9.22
CA GLU A 25 -10.28 -17.27 9.07
C GLU A 25 -9.37 -17.14 7.84
N ALA A 26 -9.94 -16.75 6.70
CA ALA A 26 -9.16 -16.45 5.51
C ALA A 26 -8.16 -15.30 5.74
N LEU A 27 -8.53 -14.27 6.51
CA LEU A 27 -7.62 -13.19 6.89
C LEU A 27 -6.42 -13.70 7.70
N GLU A 28 -6.65 -14.56 8.69
CA GLU A 28 -5.58 -15.15 9.51
C GLU A 28 -4.62 -15.98 8.66
N ASN A 29 -5.17 -16.81 7.78
CA ASN A 29 -4.39 -17.62 6.84
C ASN A 29 -3.55 -16.74 5.90
N LEU A 30 -4.12 -15.67 5.35
CA LEU A 30 -3.43 -14.72 4.49
C LEU A 30 -2.28 -14.00 5.20
N VAL A 31 -2.53 -13.47 6.40
CA VAL A 31 -1.48 -12.76 7.14
C VAL A 31 -0.32 -13.68 7.46
N ASN A 32 -0.57 -14.93 7.89
CA ASN A 32 0.49 -15.91 8.12
C ASN A 32 1.20 -16.27 6.82
N TYR A 33 0.46 -16.52 5.73
CA TYR A 33 1.05 -16.77 4.41
C TYR A 33 2.02 -15.64 3.99
N HIS A 34 1.63 -14.38 4.18
CA HIS A 34 2.51 -13.26 3.85
C HIS A 34 3.76 -13.21 4.72
N LEU A 35 3.63 -13.42 6.03
CA LEU A 35 4.75 -13.45 6.96
C LEU A 35 5.75 -14.55 6.62
N ASP A 36 5.27 -15.74 6.29
CA ASP A 36 6.10 -16.89 5.95
C ASP A 36 6.78 -16.74 4.58
N ASN A 37 6.26 -15.85 3.72
CA ASN A 37 6.73 -15.63 2.35
C ASN A 37 7.38 -14.25 2.13
N GLY A 38 7.82 -13.60 3.19
CA GLY A 38 8.76 -12.49 3.10
C GLY A 38 8.15 -11.10 3.07
N ALA A 39 6.94 -10.93 3.60
CA ALA A 39 6.42 -9.60 3.93
C ALA A 39 7.27 -8.96 5.02
N ASP A 40 7.71 -7.72 4.79
CA ASP A 40 8.51 -6.95 5.72
C ASP A 40 7.65 -6.01 6.58
N PHE A 41 6.45 -5.65 6.13
CA PHE A 41 5.43 -4.91 6.89
C PHE A 41 4.04 -5.04 6.26
N PHE A 42 3.00 -4.66 7.01
CA PHE A 42 1.63 -4.60 6.50
C PHE A 42 1.14 -3.16 6.38
N CYS A 43 0.44 -2.86 5.28
CA CYS A 43 -0.35 -1.65 5.12
C CYS A 43 -1.83 -2.06 5.17
N ILE A 44 -2.51 -1.72 6.27
CA ILE A 44 -3.87 -2.15 6.54
C ILE A 44 -4.90 -1.05 6.33
N LEU A 45 -6.13 -1.43 6.01
CA LEU A 45 -7.28 -0.53 5.82
C LEU A 45 -7.08 0.53 4.73
N ALA A 46 -6.17 0.29 3.76
CA ALA A 46 -5.97 1.17 2.63
C ALA A 46 -6.95 0.83 1.47
N THR A 47 -6.69 1.37 0.28
CA THR A 47 -7.53 1.17 -0.91
C THR A 47 -7.77 -0.31 -1.23
N THR A 48 -6.71 -1.10 -1.20
CA THR A 48 -6.76 -2.55 -1.50
C THR A 48 -7.55 -3.34 -0.45
N GLY A 49 -7.61 -2.84 0.78
CA GLY A 49 -8.43 -3.38 1.86
C GLY A 49 -9.90 -2.94 1.83
N GLU A 50 -10.36 -2.27 0.76
CA GLU A 50 -11.75 -1.79 0.60
C GLU A 50 -12.24 -0.92 1.77
N SER A 51 -11.36 -0.13 2.39
CA SER A 51 -11.65 0.66 3.59
C SER A 51 -12.91 1.55 3.50
N PRO A 52 -13.25 2.17 2.35
CA PRO A 52 -14.49 2.94 2.25
C PRO A 52 -15.77 2.10 2.40
N CYS A 53 -15.69 0.78 2.21
CA CYS A 53 -16.82 -0.15 2.29
C CYS A 53 -16.93 -0.85 3.65
N LEU A 54 -16.10 -0.45 4.63
CA LEU A 54 -16.08 -1.01 5.98
C LEU A 54 -16.69 -0.02 6.98
N SER A 55 -17.46 -0.55 7.94
CA SER A 55 -17.92 0.26 9.09
C SER A 55 -16.76 0.58 10.04
N CYS A 56 -16.98 1.50 10.98
CA CYS A 56 -15.97 1.82 12.00
C CYS A 56 -15.67 0.59 12.85
N GLU A 57 -16.70 -0.13 13.27
CA GLU A 57 -16.59 -1.35 14.08
C GLU A 57 -15.80 -2.45 13.34
N GLU A 58 -16.03 -2.63 12.04
CA GLU A 58 -15.29 -3.59 11.22
C GLU A 58 -13.80 -3.20 11.10
N LYS A 59 -13.51 -1.91 10.94
CA LYS A 59 -12.11 -1.42 10.90
C LYS A 59 -11.38 -1.67 12.21
N ASP A 60 -12.05 -1.46 13.33
CA ASP A 60 -11.48 -1.70 14.66
C ASP A 60 -11.26 -3.19 14.92
N GLN A 61 -12.24 -4.04 14.57
CA GLN A 61 -12.11 -5.49 14.67
C GLN A 61 -10.98 -6.02 13.76
N LEU A 62 -10.92 -5.60 12.50
CA LEU A 62 -9.84 -5.96 11.58
C LEU A 62 -8.48 -5.55 12.13
N THR A 63 -8.36 -4.33 12.65
CA THR A 63 -7.13 -3.84 13.26
C THR A 63 -6.71 -4.73 14.44
N ALA A 64 -7.65 -5.07 15.33
CA ALA A 64 -7.38 -5.90 16.50
C ALA A 64 -6.94 -7.33 16.10
N VAL A 65 -7.63 -7.94 15.13
CA VAL A 65 -7.30 -9.28 14.63
C VAL A 65 -5.92 -9.29 13.96
N ILE A 66 -5.63 -8.33 13.07
CA ILE A 66 -4.32 -8.25 12.39
C ILE A 66 -3.20 -8.04 13.40
N LYS A 67 -3.35 -7.14 14.37
CA LYS A 67 -2.38 -6.92 15.46
C LYS A 67 -2.09 -8.20 16.23
N ARG A 68 -3.15 -8.95 16.59
CA ARG A 68 -3.01 -10.24 17.29
C ARG A 68 -2.21 -11.25 16.48
N ILE A 69 -2.51 -11.36 15.17
CA ILE A 69 -1.85 -12.34 14.29
C ILE A 69 -0.39 -11.91 14.05
N VAL A 70 -0.16 -10.65 13.69
CA VAL A 70 1.19 -10.13 13.44
C VAL A 70 2.07 -10.21 14.68
N ASN A 71 1.50 -9.92 15.85
CA ASN A 71 2.16 -10.06 17.16
C ASN A 71 3.57 -9.46 17.21
N GLY A 72 3.76 -8.27 16.65
CA GLY A 72 5.02 -7.54 16.63
C GLY A 72 6.13 -8.15 15.76
N ARG A 73 5.82 -9.16 14.92
CA ARG A 73 6.81 -9.79 14.02
C ARG A 73 7.31 -8.83 12.93
N VAL A 74 6.45 -7.98 12.45
CA VAL A 74 6.74 -6.93 11.45
C VAL A 74 5.92 -5.67 11.75
N PRO A 75 6.34 -4.49 11.26
CA PRO A 75 5.59 -3.25 11.44
C PRO A 75 4.20 -3.27 10.79
N ILE A 76 3.28 -2.49 11.38
CA ILE A 76 1.94 -2.24 10.84
C ILE A 76 1.75 -0.76 10.54
N LEU A 77 1.50 -0.44 9.28
CA LEU A 77 1.13 0.88 8.78
C LEU A 77 -0.40 0.92 8.61
N LYS A 78 -1.11 1.70 9.43
CA LYS A 78 -2.58 1.82 9.36
C LYS A 78 -2.96 3.05 8.54
N TYR A 79 -3.89 2.89 7.60
CA TYR A 79 -4.46 4.01 6.86
C TYR A 79 -5.34 4.86 7.78
N CYS A 80 -5.10 6.17 7.74
CA CYS A 80 -5.97 7.21 8.30
C CYS A 80 -5.86 8.42 7.39
N GLY A 81 -6.90 8.68 6.60
CA GLY A 81 -6.89 9.75 5.61
C GLY A 81 -8.27 10.00 5.01
N GLY A 82 -8.39 11.11 4.30
CA GLY A 82 -9.64 11.56 3.72
C GLY A 82 -9.49 12.95 3.11
N ASN A 83 -10.62 13.61 2.86
CA ASN A 83 -10.66 14.94 2.28
C ASN A 83 -11.21 16.03 3.22
N ASN A 84 -11.39 15.69 4.51
CA ASN A 84 -11.73 16.62 5.58
C ASN A 84 -10.63 16.60 6.65
N THR A 85 -9.78 17.63 6.65
CA THR A 85 -8.62 17.73 7.56
C THR A 85 -9.03 17.63 9.03
N ALA A 86 -10.12 18.29 9.44
CA ALA A 86 -10.57 18.30 10.83
C ALA A 86 -11.01 16.92 11.30
N ALA A 87 -11.71 16.17 10.45
CA ALA A 87 -12.14 14.79 10.77
C ALA A 87 -10.93 13.85 10.94
N ILE A 88 -9.91 13.96 10.07
CA ILE A 88 -8.70 13.15 10.18
C ILE A 88 -7.92 13.49 11.46
N VAL A 89 -7.78 14.77 11.79
CA VAL A 89 -7.12 15.22 13.02
C VAL A 89 -7.84 14.68 14.26
N GLU A 90 -9.17 14.67 14.24
CA GLU A 90 -9.97 14.11 15.34
C GLU A 90 -9.82 12.58 15.42
N GLU A 91 -9.88 11.88 14.30
CA GLU A 91 -9.63 10.43 14.24
C GLU A 91 -8.24 10.08 14.80
N ILE A 92 -7.20 10.83 14.42
CA ILE A 92 -5.85 10.61 14.92
C ILE A 92 -5.77 10.79 16.44
N LYS A 93 -6.46 11.77 17.02
CA LYS A 93 -6.45 12.04 18.46
C LYS A 93 -7.22 11.05 19.28
N THR A 94 -8.28 10.47 18.72
CA THR A 94 -9.21 9.59 19.44
C THR A 94 -8.93 8.10 19.25
N THR A 95 -8.17 7.74 18.21
CA THR A 95 -7.81 6.33 17.93
C THR A 95 -6.77 5.81 18.94
N ASP A 96 -6.96 4.57 19.40
CA ASP A 96 -5.91 3.80 20.07
C ASP A 96 -4.88 3.29 19.05
N TRP A 97 -3.69 3.86 19.09
CA TRP A 97 -2.59 3.51 18.20
C TRP A 97 -1.66 2.42 18.77
N SER A 98 -2.00 1.80 19.88
CA SER A 98 -1.16 0.74 20.46
C SER A 98 -0.94 -0.41 19.46
N GLY A 99 0.31 -0.82 19.25
CA GLY A 99 0.68 -1.87 18.29
C GLY A 99 0.55 -1.48 16.81
N ILE A 100 0.45 -0.19 16.52
CA ILE A 100 0.56 0.39 15.17
C ILE A 100 1.84 1.21 15.12
N ASP A 101 2.61 1.07 14.04
CA ASP A 101 3.95 1.65 13.91
C ASP A 101 3.97 2.93 13.07
N GLY A 102 2.89 3.22 12.33
CA GLY A 102 2.76 4.44 11.55
C GLY A 102 1.39 4.63 10.91
N ILE A 103 1.20 5.82 10.38
CA ILE A 103 -0.04 6.26 9.73
C ILE A 103 0.22 6.50 8.24
N LEU A 104 -0.52 5.81 7.36
CA LEU A 104 -0.58 6.14 5.93
C LEU A 104 -1.67 7.17 5.68
N SER A 105 -1.33 8.37 5.21
CA SER A 105 -2.30 9.43 4.96
C SER A 105 -2.26 9.89 3.50
N ILE A 106 -3.42 9.73 2.82
CA ILE A 106 -3.60 10.04 1.39
C ILE A 106 -3.82 11.52 1.16
N CYS A 107 -3.39 12.03 -0.01
CA CYS A 107 -3.79 13.35 -0.47
C CYS A 107 -5.32 13.47 -0.52
N PRO A 108 -5.90 14.62 -0.11
CA PRO A 108 -7.35 14.84 -0.20
C PRO A 108 -7.87 14.64 -1.62
N TYR A 109 -8.92 13.83 -1.74
CA TYR A 109 -9.59 13.54 -3.00
C TYR A 109 -10.85 14.40 -3.18
N TYR A 110 -11.34 14.48 -4.40
CA TYR A 110 -12.59 15.14 -4.80
C TYR A 110 -12.54 16.67 -4.75
N ASN A 111 -12.23 17.29 -3.59
CA ASN A 111 -12.16 18.75 -3.42
C ASN A 111 -10.86 19.39 -3.93
N LYS A 112 -9.87 18.61 -4.39
CA LYS A 112 -8.67 19.00 -5.15
C LYS A 112 -7.97 20.25 -4.61
N PRO A 113 -7.35 20.21 -3.44
CA PRO A 113 -6.67 21.37 -2.87
C PRO A 113 -5.47 21.82 -3.72
N SER A 114 -5.08 23.09 -3.61
CA SER A 114 -3.82 23.58 -4.14
C SER A 114 -2.60 23.00 -3.41
N GLN A 115 -1.39 23.24 -3.89
CA GLN A 115 -0.15 22.79 -3.21
C GLN A 115 -0.06 23.34 -1.79
N GLU A 116 -0.42 24.61 -1.58
CA GLU A 116 -0.49 25.20 -0.24
C GLU A 116 -1.58 24.53 0.61
N GLY A 117 -2.72 24.18 0.02
CA GLY A 117 -3.78 23.42 0.70
C GLY A 117 -3.30 22.03 1.14
N LEU A 118 -2.55 21.32 0.28
CA LEU A 118 -1.91 20.03 0.62
C LEU A 118 -0.91 20.21 1.78
N TYR A 119 -0.06 21.23 1.71
CA TYR A 119 0.89 21.52 2.79
C TYR A 119 0.16 21.79 4.11
N GLN A 120 -0.87 22.65 4.15
CA GLN A 120 -1.61 22.95 5.37
C GLN A 120 -2.35 21.71 5.92
N HIS A 121 -2.89 20.87 5.03
CA HIS A 121 -3.53 19.62 5.38
C HIS A 121 -2.55 18.69 6.12
N PHE A 122 -1.39 18.38 5.51
CA PHE A 122 -0.41 17.49 6.11
C PHE A 122 0.30 18.09 7.32
N LYS A 123 0.47 19.42 7.38
CA LYS A 123 0.92 20.14 8.59
C LYS A 123 -0.01 19.90 9.77
N ALA A 124 -1.34 19.98 9.56
CA ALA A 124 -2.29 19.72 10.63
C ALA A 124 -2.23 18.26 11.10
N ILE A 125 -2.13 17.31 10.16
CA ILE A 125 -1.99 15.87 10.43
C ILE A 125 -0.68 15.60 11.19
N ALA A 126 0.45 16.15 10.72
CA ALA A 126 1.75 15.98 11.35
C ALA A 126 1.79 16.47 12.80
N LYS A 127 1.14 17.60 13.07
CA LYS A 127 1.04 18.15 14.44
C LYS A 127 0.16 17.32 15.37
N ALA A 128 -0.84 16.61 14.84
CA ALA A 128 -1.77 15.80 15.63
C ALA A 128 -1.25 14.38 15.87
N SER A 129 -0.40 13.87 14.99
CA SER A 129 -0.01 12.46 15.00
C SER A 129 0.99 12.11 16.09
N PRO A 130 0.70 11.09 16.93
CA PRO A 130 1.65 10.53 17.88
C PRO A 130 2.66 9.57 17.22
N LEU A 131 2.40 9.15 15.97
CA LEU A 131 3.17 8.15 15.22
C LEU A 131 3.84 8.75 13.99
N PRO A 132 4.84 8.04 13.42
CA PRO A 132 5.38 8.35 12.10
C PRO A 132 4.29 8.39 11.02
N ILE A 133 4.41 9.33 10.09
CA ILE A 133 3.48 9.50 8.97
C ILE A 133 4.16 9.12 7.67
N VAL A 134 3.49 8.31 6.88
CA VAL A 134 3.78 8.05 5.47
C VAL A 134 2.76 8.80 4.63
N LEU A 135 3.20 9.79 3.87
CA LEU A 135 2.36 10.50 2.89
C LEU A 135 1.94 9.54 1.79
N TYR A 136 0.78 9.74 1.17
CA TYR A 136 0.36 8.92 0.03
C TYR A 136 -0.11 9.80 -1.13
N ASN A 137 0.69 9.82 -2.20
CA ASN A 137 0.39 10.53 -3.44
C ASN A 137 -0.05 9.54 -4.53
N VAL A 138 -1.29 9.67 -5.01
CA VAL A 138 -1.89 8.80 -6.04
C VAL A 138 -2.84 9.60 -6.93
N PRO A 139 -2.32 10.47 -7.79
CA PRO A 139 -3.13 11.41 -8.59
C PRO A 139 -4.24 10.75 -9.40
N GLY A 140 -4.00 9.55 -9.93
CA GLY A 140 -4.98 8.78 -10.69
C GLY A 140 -6.25 8.40 -9.91
N ARG A 141 -6.20 8.43 -8.57
CA ARG A 141 -7.36 8.16 -7.71
C ARG A 141 -7.93 9.41 -7.08
N VAL A 142 -7.06 10.32 -6.61
CA VAL A 142 -7.50 11.48 -5.82
C VAL A 142 -7.78 12.72 -6.69
N GLY A 143 -7.25 12.77 -7.92
CA GLY A 143 -7.45 13.88 -8.84
C GLY A 143 -6.58 15.11 -8.56
N VAL A 144 -5.60 15.00 -7.65
CA VAL A 144 -4.59 16.02 -7.36
C VAL A 144 -3.23 15.36 -7.19
N ASN A 145 -2.18 15.99 -7.72
CA ASN A 145 -0.80 15.55 -7.52
C ASN A 145 -0.11 16.44 -6.50
N MET A 146 0.50 15.85 -5.49
CA MET A 146 1.42 16.55 -4.59
C MET A 146 2.80 16.57 -5.27
N THR A 147 3.30 17.76 -5.56
CA THR A 147 4.59 17.93 -6.25
C THR A 147 5.78 17.52 -5.39
N ALA A 148 6.93 17.30 -6.02
CA ALA A 148 8.19 17.05 -5.32
C ALA A 148 8.52 18.19 -4.34
N GLU A 149 8.37 19.45 -4.78
CA GLU A 149 8.61 20.63 -3.93
C GLU A 149 7.75 20.62 -2.66
N THR A 150 6.43 20.37 -2.80
CA THR A 150 5.50 20.31 -1.68
C THR A 150 5.85 19.15 -0.74
N THR A 151 6.18 17.99 -1.29
CA THR A 151 6.60 16.80 -0.55
C THR A 151 7.85 17.07 0.28
N VAL A 152 8.89 17.62 -0.33
CA VAL A 152 10.16 17.95 0.32
C VAL A 152 9.99 19.03 1.39
N ARG A 153 9.15 20.05 1.13
CA ARG A 153 8.81 21.10 2.11
C ARG A 153 8.17 20.49 3.36
N ILE A 154 7.19 19.62 3.20
CA ILE A 154 6.52 18.94 4.32
C ILE A 154 7.52 18.08 5.10
N ALA A 155 8.30 17.25 4.40
CA ALA A 155 9.29 16.36 5.01
C ALA A 155 10.39 17.13 5.76
N SER A 156 10.80 18.28 5.25
CA SER A 156 11.83 19.11 5.88
C SER A 156 11.35 19.82 7.16
N GLU A 157 10.06 20.17 7.21
CA GLU A 157 9.48 20.88 8.36
C GLU A 157 9.01 19.92 9.47
N PHE A 158 8.55 18.71 9.11
CA PHE A 158 7.98 17.78 10.09
C PHE A 158 8.77 16.47 10.15
N THR A 159 9.59 16.31 11.17
CA THR A 159 10.48 15.13 11.34
C THR A 159 9.74 13.83 11.65
N ASN A 160 8.45 13.87 11.98
CA ASN A 160 7.58 12.70 12.09
C ASN A 160 6.91 12.31 10.76
N VAL A 161 7.07 13.11 9.70
CA VAL A 161 6.77 12.70 8.34
C VAL A 161 8.00 11.98 7.79
N VAL A 162 7.95 10.65 7.76
CA VAL A 162 9.16 9.81 7.58
C VAL A 162 9.29 9.24 6.17
N ALA A 163 8.18 9.17 5.41
CA ALA A 163 8.21 8.64 4.06
C ALA A 163 7.03 9.15 3.21
N ILE A 164 7.13 8.88 1.91
CA ILE A 164 6.02 8.96 0.96
C ILE A 164 5.82 7.63 0.25
N LYS A 165 4.57 7.15 0.19
CA LYS A 165 4.13 6.17 -0.80
C LYS A 165 3.82 6.92 -2.08
N GLU A 166 4.72 6.80 -3.07
CA GLU A 166 4.60 7.51 -4.34
C GLU A 166 3.99 6.60 -5.41
N ALA A 167 2.84 6.99 -5.92
CA ALA A 167 2.06 6.26 -6.92
C ALA A 167 1.54 7.18 -8.03
N SER A 168 2.30 8.23 -8.37
CA SER A 168 1.96 9.14 -9.47
C SER A 168 2.19 8.53 -10.84
N GLY A 169 3.03 7.52 -10.95
CA GLY A 169 3.50 6.99 -12.24
C GLY A 169 4.60 7.83 -12.89
N ASN A 170 5.10 8.87 -12.21
CA ASN A 170 6.08 9.81 -12.74
C ASN A 170 7.45 9.59 -12.09
N LEU A 171 8.36 8.90 -12.79
CA LEU A 171 9.72 8.63 -12.31
C LEU A 171 10.57 9.90 -12.18
N GLU A 172 10.34 10.92 -13.00
CA GLU A 172 11.06 12.20 -12.87
C GLU A 172 10.72 12.87 -11.52
N GLN A 173 9.45 12.86 -11.12
CA GLN A 173 9.04 13.35 -9.80
C GLN A 173 9.62 12.52 -8.66
N VAL A 174 9.70 11.19 -8.81
CA VAL A 174 10.35 10.30 -7.85
C VAL A 174 11.81 10.67 -7.66
N ASP A 175 12.56 10.84 -8.75
CA ASP A 175 13.98 11.21 -8.73
C ASP A 175 14.19 12.60 -8.11
N GLU A 176 13.31 13.55 -8.42
CA GLU A 176 13.34 14.89 -7.82
C GLU A 176 13.12 14.85 -6.29
N ILE A 177 12.20 14.02 -5.81
CA ILE A 177 11.98 13.80 -4.38
C ILE A 177 13.22 13.17 -3.74
N ILE A 178 13.74 12.07 -4.32
CA ILE A 178 14.90 11.35 -3.79
C ILE A 178 16.13 12.26 -3.70
N LYS A 179 16.37 13.07 -4.72
CA LYS A 179 17.48 14.02 -4.78
C LYS A 179 17.42 15.09 -3.69
N ASN A 180 16.23 15.61 -3.38
CA ASN A 180 16.05 16.80 -2.57
C ASN A 180 15.52 16.51 -1.15
N LYS A 181 15.14 15.28 -0.85
CA LYS A 181 14.58 14.87 0.45
C LYS A 181 15.56 15.05 1.61
N PRO A 182 15.09 15.38 2.82
CA PRO A 182 15.94 15.33 4.02
C PRO A 182 16.34 13.88 4.34
N LYS A 183 17.44 13.69 5.05
CA LYS A 183 18.04 12.37 5.35
C LYS A 183 17.10 11.38 6.06
N HIS A 184 16.17 11.87 6.86
CA HIS A 184 15.23 11.04 7.63
C HIS A 184 13.99 10.60 6.82
N PHE A 185 13.80 11.15 5.62
CA PHE A 185 12.64 10.91 4.80
C PHE A 185 12.95 9.91 3.69
N GLU A 186 12.04 8.98 3.43
CA GLU A 186 12.22 7.92 2.46
C GLU A 186 11.11 7.89 1.40
N VAL A 187 11.42 7.29 0.25
CA VAL A 187 10.43 7.04 -0.81
C VAL A 187 10.10 5.55 -0.86
N ILE A 188 8.82 5.23 -0.84
CA ILE A 188 8.28 3.87 -0.95
C ILE A 188 7.44 3.83 -2.23
N SER A 189 7.65 2.83 -3.09
CA SER A 189 6.82 2.66 -4.28
C SER A 189 5.36 2.35 -3.89
N GLY A 190 4.42 2.99 -4.58
CA GLY A 190 2.99 2.68 -4.51
C GLY A 190 2.47 1.98 -5.77
N ASP A 191 3.38 1.61 -6.68
CA ASP A 191 3.09 1.01 -7.98
C ASP A 191 4.01 -0.19 -8.23
N ASP A 192 3.44 -1.39 -8.28
CA ASP A 192 4.18 -2.64 -8.46
C ASP A 192 5.00 -2.63 -9.77
N ALA A 193 4.45 -2.06 -10.85
CA ALA A 193 5.11 -2.01 -12.15
C ALA A 193 6.32 -1.06 -12.17
N LEU A 194 6.34 -0.06 -11.29
CA LEU A 194 7.42 0.91 -11.19
C LEU A 194 8.38 0.63 -10.02
N THR A 195 8.13 -0.41 -9.23
CA THR A 195 8.96 -0.72 -8.06
C THR A 195 10.43 -0.96 -8.44
N PHE A 196 10.69 -1.73 -9.50
CA PHE A 196 12.05 -2.00 -9.96
C PHE A 196 12.81 -0.69 -10.30
N PRO A 197 12.37 0.19 -11.22
CA PRO A 197 13.09 1.43 -11.49
C PRO A 197 13.13 2.39 -10.28
N MET A 198 12.11 2.40 -9.40
CA MET A 198 12.12 3.26 -8.22
C MET A 198 13.16 2.82 -7.19
N ILE A 199 13.34 1.51 -6.96
CA ILE A 199 14.39 1.01 -6.06
C ILE A 199 15.77 1.31 -6.65
N ALA A 200 15.95 1.14 -7.96
CA ALA A 200 17.20 1.50 -8.64
C ALA A 200 17.54 3.00 -8.49
N SER A 201 16.54 3.87 -8.40
CA SER A 201 16.68 5.30 -8.11
C SER A 201 16.90 5.63 -6.62
N GLY A 202 16.65 4.68 -5.71
CA GLY A 202 16.87 4.87 -4.27
C GLY A 202 15.61 4.81 -3.39
N ALA A 203 14.48 4.28 -3.89
CA ALA A 203 13.35 3.94 -3.05
C ALA A 203 13.69 2.77 -2.12
N VAL A 204 13.09 2.73 -0.93
CA VAL A 204 13.42 1.77 0.12
C VAL A 204 12.50 0.55 0.17
N GLY A 205 11.54 0.45 -0.74
CA GLY A 205 10.58 -0.66 -0.79
C GLY A 205 9.32 -0.30 -1.53
N VAL A 206 8.28 -1.07 -1.29
CA VAL A 206 6.97 -0.95 -1.94
C VAL A 206 5.83 -1.27 -0.98
N ILE A 207 4.68 -0.64 -1.18
CA ILE A 207 3.39 -1.08 -0.62
C ILE A 207 2.60 -1.70 -1.78
N SER A 208 2.67 -3.02 -1.87
CA SER A 208 2.38 -3.84 -3.04
C SER A 208 0.95 -4.38 -3.05
N VAL A 209 0.37 -4.48 -4.24
CA VAL A 209 -0.87 -5.21 -4.53
C VAL A 209 -0.56 -6.66 -4.91
N ILE A 210 0.39 -6.88 -5.85
CA ILE A 210 0.76 -8.23 -6.29
C ILE A 210 1.36 -9.07 -5.16
N GLY A 211 2.00 -8.41 -4.18
CA GLY A 211 2.52 -9.06 -2.98
C GLY A 211 1.47 -9.77 -2.12
N ASN A 212 0.16 -9.49 -2.29
CA ASN A 212 -0.89 -10.29 -1.65
C ASN A 212 -0.91 -11.73 -2.19
N ALA A 213 -0.70 -11.93 -3.49
CA ALA A 213 -0.75 -13.25 -4.12
C ALA A 213 0.65 -13.89 -4.24
N LEU A 214 1.67 -13.12 -4.59
CA LEU A 214 3.01 -13.60 -4.91
C LEU A 214 4.09 -12.92 -4.03
N PRO A 215 3.98 -13.00 -2.69
CA PRO A 215 4.89 -12.31 -1.78
C PRO A 215 6.33 -12.81 -1.89
N LYS A 216 6.54 -14.11 -2.05
CA LYS A 216 7.87 -14.74 -2.10
C LYS A 216 8.70 -14.24 -3.29
N GLU A 217 8.13 -14.29 -4.46
CA GLU A 217 8.80 -13.90 -5.72
C GLU A 217 9.03 -12.39 -5.74
N PHE A 218 8.04 -11.61 -5.31
CA PHE A 218 8.13 -10.15 -5.31
C PHE A 218 9.14 -9.66 -4.25
N SER A 219 9.13 -10.25 -3.06
CA SER A 219 10.14 -10.01 -2.02
C SER A 219 11.55 -10.36 -2.50
N ARG A 220 11.70 -11.50 -3.23
CA ARG A 220 12.98 -11.90 -3.82
C ARG A 220 13.50 -10.86 -4.80
N MET A 221 12.65 -10.30 -5.68
CA MET A 221 13.02 -9.23 -6.59
C MET A 221 13.61 -8.04 -5.84
N ILE A 222 12.89 -7.54 -4.84
CA ILE A 222 13.29 -6.39 -4.01
C ILE A 222 14.63 -6.64 -3.31
N ARG A 223 14.80 -7.82 -2.72
CA ARG A 223 16.05 -8.18 -2.02
C ARG A 223 17.25 -8.31 -2.95
N LEU A 224 17.05 -8.76 -4.19
CA LEU A 224 18.11 -8.77 -5.20
C LEU A 224 18.52 -7.34 -5.57
N GLU A 225 17.56 -6.44 -5.73
CA GLU A 225 17.86 -5.04 -6.03
C GLU A 225 18.64 -4.36 -4.91
N PHE A 226 18.26 -4.58 -3.64
CA PHE A 226 19.01 -4.06 -2.48
C PHE A 226 20.45 -4.56 -2.40
N LYS A 227 20.75 -5.73 -3.00
CA LYS A 227 22.11 -6.26 -3.13
C LYS A 227 22.85 -5.75 -4.36
N GLY A 228 22.21 -4.95 -5.23
CA GLY A 228 22.76 -4.53 -6.51
C GLY A 228 22.70 -5.60 -7.60
N GLU A 229 21.99 -6.70 -7.37
CA GLU A 229 21.81 -7.81 -8.31
C GLU A 229 20.67 -7.51 -9.30
N TYR A 230 20.82 -6.46 -10.09
CA TYR A 230 19.76 -5.94 -10.96
C TYR A 230 19.36 -6.88 -12.10
N GLU A 231 20.27 -7.68 -12.66
CA GLU A 231 19.91 -8.57 -13.76
C GLU A 231 18.95 -9.69 -13.35
N PRO A 232 19.17 -10.46 -12.28
CA PRO A 232 18.21 -11.44 -11.83
C PRO A 232 16.91 -10.80 -11.30
N ALA A 233 16.97 -9.63 -10.67
CA ALA A 233 15.77 -8.90 -10.23
C ALA A 233 14.91 -8.49 -11.43
N ARG A 234 15.53 -7.95 -12.51
CA ARG A 234 14.83 -7.57 -13.74
C ARG A 234 14.15 -8.75 -14.43
N LYS A 235 14.73 -9.95 -14.38
CA LYS A 235 14.09 -11.16 -14.91
C LYS A 235 12.78 -11.45 -14.19
N ILE A 236 12.75 -11.31 -12.85
CA ILE A 236 11.53 -11.47 -12.06
C ILE A 236 10.52 -10.36 -12.40
N HIS A 237 10.96 -9.11 -12.44
CA HIS A 237 10.13 -7.97 -12.83
C HIS A 237 9.42 -8.20 -14.18
N HIS A 238 10.15 -8.65 -15.19
CA HIS A 238 9.60 -8.90 -16.52
C HIS A 238 8.59 -10.05 -16.54
N GLN A 239 8.70 -11.05 -15.67
CA GLN A 239 7.69 -12.11 -15.54
C GLN A 239 6.34 -11.57 -15.08
N PHE A 240 6.33 -10.48 -14.32
CA PHE A 240 5.12 -9.87 -13.79
C PHE A 240 4.49 -8.79 -14.66
N THR A 241 5.15 -8.38 -15.76
CA THR A 241 4.75 -7.18 -16.54
C THR A 241 3.29 -7.21 -16.99
N GLU A 242 2.77 -8.36 -17.41
CA GLU A 242 1.36 -8.51 -17.79
C GLU A 242 0.43 -8.57 -16.58
N LEU A 243 0.83 -9.24 -15.50
CA LEU A 243 0.05 -9.30 -14.27
C LEU A 243 -0.15 -7.94 -13.65
N TYR A 244 0.87 -7.07 -13.64
CA TYR A 244 0.73 -5.70 -13.14
C TYR A 244 -0.45 -4.96 -13.79
N LYS A 245 -0.61 -5.12 -15.11
CA LYS A 245 -1.73 -4.50 -15.86
C LYS A 245 -3.07 -5.15 -15.54
N LEU A 246 -3.10 -6.48 -15.54
CA LEU A 246 -4.34 -7.24 -15.35
C LEU A 246 -4.92 -7.09 -13.94
N LEU A 247 -4.07 -6.92 -12.93
CA LEU A 247 -4.50 -6.65 -11.54
C LEU A 247 -5.30 -5.35 -11.39
N PHE A 248 -5.15 -4.40 -12.34
CA PHE A 248 -5.78 -3.08 -12.24
C PHE A 248 -6.80 -2.79 -13.34
N VAL A 249 -6.89 -3.60 -14.40
CA VAL A 249 -7.72 -3.32 -15.59
C VAL A 249 -9.21 -3.19 -15.26
N ASP A 250 -9.70 -3.98 -14.33
CA ASP A 250 -11.09 -3.95 -13.83
C ASP A 250 -11.18 -3.29 -12.43
N GLY A 251 -10.12 -2.60 -12.02
CA GLY A 251 -10.00 -1.95 -10.71
C GLY A 251 -9.29 -2.80 -9.67
N ASN A 252 -8.75 -2.12 -8.64
CA ASN A 252 -8.10 -2.75 -7.49
C ASN A 252 -9.03 -2.60 -6.28
N PRO A 253 -9.33 -3.72 -5.55
CA PRO A 253 -8.62 -5.00 -5.50
C PRO A 253 -9.22 -6.14 -6.36
N ALA A 254 -10.10 -5.89 -7.32
CA ALA A 254 -10.83 -6.94 -8.05
C ALA A 254 -9.90 -8.00 -8.68
N GLY A 255 -8.87 -7.58 -9.41
CA GLY A 255 -7.89 -8.52 -9.98
C GLY A 255 -7.11 -9.28 -8.92
N CYS A 256 -6.70 -8.62 -7.84
CA CYS A 256 -5.97 -9.24 -6.74
C CYS A 256 -6.82 -10.33 -6.03
N LYS A 257 -8.09 -10.04 -5.72
CA LYS A 257 -8.99 -11.02 -5.11
C LYS A 257 -9.29 -12.20 -6.03
N ALA A 258 -9.45 -11.96 -7.34
CA ALA A 258 -9.61 -13.04 -8.31
C ALA A 258 -8.39 -13.98 -8.33
N LEU A 259 -7.19 -13.43 -8.25
CA LEU A 259 -5.95 -14.20 -8.21
C LEU A 259 -5.85 -15.05 -6.94
N LEU A 260 -6.13 -14.47 -5.78
CA LEU A 260 -6.14 -15.17 -4.50
C LEU A 260 -7.24 -16.25 -4.43
N ASN A 261 -8.39 -16.01 -5.06
CA ASN A 261 -9.44 -17.02 -5.19
C ASN A 261 -9.00 -18.22 -6.03
N ASP A 262 -8.29 -17.98 -7.15
CA ASP A 262 -7.74 -19.05 -7.98
C ASP A 262 -6.66 -19.87 -7.27
N MET A 263 -6.00 -19.27 -6.28
CA MET A 263 -5.07 -19.95 -5.36
C MET A 263 -5.80 -20.69 -4.22
N GLY A 264 -7.13 -20.60 -4.13
CA GLY A 264 -7.93 -21.23 -3.09
C GLY A 264 -7.81 -20.60 -1.70
N MET A 265 -7.37 -19.33 -1.63
CA MET A 265 -7.09 -18.66 -0.36
C MET A 265 -8.28 -17.85 0.18
N ILE A 266 -9.14 -17.34 -0.70
CA ILE A 266 -10.31 -16.52 -0.34
C ILE A 266 -11.47 -16.76 -1.30
N GLU A 267 -12.69 -16.35 -0.93
CA GLU A 267 -13.79 -16.16 -1.85
C GLU A 267 -13.59 -14.91 -2.72
N ASN A 268 -14.05 -14.97 -4.00
CA ASN A 268 -13.94 -13.82 -4.92
C ASN A 268 -15.08 -12.82 -4.71
N VAL A 269 -15.17 -12.28 -3.52
CA VAL A 269 -16.25 -11.38 -3.10
C VAL A 269 -15.71 -9.98 -2.82
N LEU A 270 -16.38 -8.97 -3.39
CA LEU A 270 -16.12 -7.55 -3.15
C LEU A 270 -17.41 -6.87 -2.69
N ARG A 271 -17.30 -5.79 -1.94
CA ARG A 271 -18.44 -4.94 -1.58
C ARG A 271 -18.65 -3.82 -2.61
N LEU A 272 -19.89 -3.54 -2.93
CA LEU A 272 -20.22 -2.41 -3.80
C LEU A 272 -19.61 -1.11 -3.28
N PRO A 273 -19.14 -0.21 -4.18
CA PRO A 273 -19.35 -0.21 -5.64
C PRO A 273 -18.39 -1.11 -6.44
N LEU A 274 -17.50 -1.84 -5.79
CA LEU A 274 -16.58 -2.74 -6.46
C LEU A 274 -17.28 -4.08 -6.77
N VAL A 275 -16.87 -4.68 -7.88
CA VAL A 275 -17.37 -5.97 -8.34
C VAL A 275 -16.21 -6.87 -8.76
N PRO A 276 -16.39 -8.20 -8.81
CA PRO A 276 -15.36 -9.11 -9.29
C PRO A 276 -14.87 -8.74 -10.70
N THR A 277 -13.60 -9.02 -10.97
CA THR A 277 -13.02 -8.82 -12.30
C THR A 277 -13.71 -9.69 -13.34
N ARG A 278 -13.65 -9.28 -14.61
CA ARG A 278 -14.24 -10.03 -15.74
C ARG A 278 -13.60 -11.41 -15.87
N ILE A 279 -14.41 -12.34 -16.38
CA ILE A 279 -13.97 -13.75 -16.57
C ILE A 279 -12.74 -13.81 -17.48
N GLU A 280 -12.71 -13.02 -18.55
CA GLU A 280 -11.60 -12.99 -19.49
C GLU A 280 -10.31 -12.49 -18.84
N THR A 281 -10.41 -11.50 -17.96
CA THR A 281 -9.26 -10.99 -17.18
C THR A 281 -8.73 -12.07 -16.24
N LYS A 282 -9.64 -12.75 -15.53
CA LYS A 282 -9.30 -13.84 -14.61
C LYS A 282 -8.62 -15.00 -15.34
N GLN A 283 -9.14 -15.42 -16.49
CA GLN A 283 -8.57 -16.49 -17.31
C GLN A 283 -7.15 -16.15 -17.77
N LYS A 284 -6.92 -14.92 -18.27
CA LYS A 284 -5.58 -14.46 -18.66
C LYS A 284 -4.58 -14.47 -17.52
N MET A 285 -4.99 -14.02 -16.33
CA MET A 285 -4.11 -14.08 -15.14
C MET A 285 -3.73 -15.52 -14.82
N ASN A 286 -4.67 -16.46 -14.88
CA ASN A 286 -4.43 -17.87 -14.64
C ASN A 286 -3.49 -18.51 -15.66
N GLU A 287 -3.61 -18.17 -16.94
CA GLU A 287 -2.70 -18.64 -17.99
C GLU A 287 -1.26 -18.18 -17.71
N ILE A 288 -1.10 -16.92 -17.31
CA ILE A 288 0.21 -16.36 -16.96
C ILE A 288 0.81 -17.09 -15.75
N LEU A 289 0.01 -17.30 -14.68
CA LEU A 289 0.49 -18.02 -13.49
C LEU A 289 0.94 -19.45 -13.79
N LYS A 290 0.18 -20.18 -14.63
CA LYS A 290 0.56 -21.53 -15.07
C LYS A 290 1.85 -21.55 -15.90
N GLY A 291 2.13 -20.47 -16.63
CA GLY A 291 3.37 -20.29 -17.38
C GLY A 291 4.56 -19.86 -16.52
N MET A 292 4.29 -19.25 -15.36
CA MET A 292 5.32 -18.97 -14.38
C MET A 292 5.66 -20.27 -13.66
N ARG A 293 6.88 -20.76 -13.79
CA ARG A 293 7.39 -21.88 -12.97
C ARG A 293 7.61 -21.38 -11.55
N ILE A 294 6.51 -21.16 -10.84
CA ILE A 294 6.49 -20.74 -9.43
C ILE A 294 6.45 -21.98 -8.55
#